data_a1b76e07694bc68ec55e0baf08389580
#
_entry.id   a1b76e07694bc68ec55e0baf08389580
#
_cell.length_a   1.000
_cell.length_b   1.000
_cell.length_c   1.000
_cell.angle_alpha   90.00
_cell.angle_beta   90.00
_cell.angle_gamma   90.00
#
_symmetry.space_group_name_H-M   'P 1'
#
loop_
_entity.id
_entity.type
_entity.pdbx_description
1 polymer ?
#
loop_
_entity_poly.entity_id
_entity_poly.type
_entity_poly.pdbx_seq_one_letter_code
_entity_poly.pdbx_strand_id
1 'polypeptide(L)'
;MLQEINRILTWLDGVVWGVPLMVLILAGGIYLTVRMGLLQIRKLPLALKWMVKNEEDGHGEVTSFGALCTALSATIGTGNIVGVATAICAGGPGALFWMEVAAFFGMATKYAEGLLAVKYRVVDENHHSLGGPFYYIERGMGKKWKWLACVFAFFGVCVGLFGIGTFSQVNGIASAVKNFFDPDTMYAVTIPGIGTYSWTVVIASLVLSLCVALVLIGGIKRIANVSQVVVPFMAIIYVVISVVLLVCNVKEIPVAFVTIVKGAFNPRAVTGGIAGSIIVAMQSGIARGIFSNEAGLGSAPIAAAAAKTKEPVRQGLVSMTGTFIDTIIICTMTGLAIVITGAWQIDGLEGVAVTTYAFNQGLPMPQVVSSFLLMLCLVFFAFTTILGWDYYSERCLEYLTGGRMKAVKVYRWLYILAVFIGPYMTVKAVWTIADIFNGLMAIPNMIAIFALSGVVIVETKEFLKRHNGQKAK
;
A
#
# COMPACT_ATOMS: atom_id res chain seq x y z
N MET A 1 3.36 9.32 -31.36
CA MET A 1 4.11 9.69 -30.15
C MET A 1 3.46 9.14 -28.88
N LEU A 2 2.22 9.51 -28.48
CA LEU A 2 1.57 8.98 -27.26
C LEU A 2 1.37 7.46 -27.26
N GLN A 3 1.00 6.86 -28.40
CA GLN A 3 0.86 5.40 -28.51
C GLN A 3 2.21 4.68 -28.34
N GLU A 4 3.28 5.26 -28.86
CA GLU A 4 4.65 4.72 -28.72
C GLU A 4 5.11 4.79 -27.25
N ILE A 5 4.85 5.91 -26.58
CA ILE A 5 5.16 6.07 -25.14
C ILE A 5 4.38 5.04 -24.32
N ASN A 6 3.09 4.86 -24.57
CA ASN A 6 2.29 3.86 -23.88
C ASN A 6 2.79 2.43 -24.12
N ARG A 7 3.25 2.11 -25.34
CA ARG A 7 3.84 0.82 -25.68
C ARG A 7 5.13 0.56 -24.88
N ILE A 8 6.01 1.57 -24.82
CA ILE A 8 7.27 1.48 -24.07
C ILE A 8 6.97 1.31 -22.56
N LEU A 9 6.06 2.10 -21.99
CA LEU A 9 5.68 2.00 -20.60
C LEU A 9 5.09 0.63 -20.26
N THR A 10 4.20 0.10 -21.10
CA THR A 10 3.60 -1.23 -20.89
C THR A 10 4.65 -2.35 -20.99
N TRP A 11 5.61 -2.22 -21.91
CA TRP A 11 6.72 -3.17 -22.03
C TRP A 11 7.63 -3.12 -20.80
N LEU A 12 8.01 -1.91 -20.34
CA LEU A 12 8.81 -1.73 -19.11
C LEU A 12 8.11 -2.31 -17.87
N ASP A 13 6.82 -2.06 -17.74
CA ASP A 13 6.01 -2.61 -16.65
C ASP A 13 6.02 -4.14 -16.65
N GLY A 14 5.81 -4.75 -17.82
CA GLY A 14 5.88 -6.21 -17.98
C GLY A 14 7.27 -6.80 -17.69
N VAL A 15 8.34 -6.05 -17.92
CA VAL A 15 9.70 -6.46 -17.55
C VAL A 15 9.94 -6.34 -16.05
N VAL A 16 9.56 -5.21 -15.47
CA VAL A 16 9.77 -4.91 -14.04
C VAL A 16 8.94 -5.83 -13.16
N TRP A 17 7.63 -5.96 -13.43
CA TRP A 17 6.74 -6.88 -12.72
C TRP A 17 6.69 -8.27 -13.34
N GLY A 18 7.70 -8.63 -14.09
CA GLY A 18 7.89 -9.98 -14.62
C GLY A 18 8.13 -11.01 -13.52
N VAL A 19 8.16 -12.27 -13.94
CA VAL A 19 8.42 -13.43 -13.06
C VAL A 19 9.61 -13.23 -12.10
N PRO A 20 10.77 -12.63 -12.53
CA PRO A 20 11.92 -12.48 -11.64
C PRO A 20 11.64 -11.67 -10.36
N LEU A 21 10.96 -10.52 -10.47
CA LEU A 21 10.67 -9.70 -9.29
C LEU A 21 9.66 -10.38 -8.36
N MET A 22 8.62 -10.99 -8.92
CA MET A 22 7.64 -11.73 -8.14
C MET A 22 8.27 -12.89 -7.38
N VAL A 23 9.14 -13.66 -8.04
CA VAL A 23 9.89 -14.75 -7.41
C VAL A 23 10.80 -14.21 -6.32
N LEU A 24 11.49 -13.10 -6.55
CA LEU A 24 12.36 -12.46 -5.56
C LEU A 24 11.59 -12.08 -4.29
N ILE A 25 10.43 -11.44 -4.42
CA ILE A 25 9.63 -10.99 -3.27
C ILE A 25 9.02 -12.18 -2.54
N LEU A 26 8.39 -13.13 -3.26
CA LEU A 26 7.82 -14.32 -2.64
C LEU A 26 8.88 -15.21 -1.99
N ALA A 27 9.99 -15.45 -2.67
CA ALA A 27 11.10 -16.25 -2.12
C ALA A 27 11.66 -15.63 -0.85
N GLY A 28 11.79 -14.30 -0.79
CA GLY A 28 12.21 -13.58 0.41
C GLY A 28 11.24 -13.78 1.56
N GLY A 29 9.94 -13.63 1.32
CA GLY A 29 8.90 -13.86 2.32
C GLY A 29 8.83 -15.32 2.79
N ILE A 30 8.91 -16.28 1.87
CA ILE A 30 8.95 -17.73 2.19
C ILE A 30 10.20 -18.06 3.00
N TYR A 31 11.38 -17.61 2.56
CA TYR A 31 12.63 -17.83 3.24
C TYR A 31 12.59 -17.33 4.70
N LEU A 32 12.14 -16.09 4.90
CA LEU A 32 12.00 -15.52 6.24
C LEU A 32 10.96 -16.28 7.07
N THR A 33 9.83 -16.65 6.49
CA THR A 33 8.78 -17.43 7.16
C THR A 33 9.31 -18.75 7.69
N VAL A 34 10.04 -19.50 6.86
CA VAL A 34 10.63 -20.78 7.24
C VAL A 34 11.72 -20.60 8.31
N ARG A 35 12.64 -19.66 8.10
CA ARG A 35 13.77 -19.41 9.01
C ARG A 35 13.34 -18.89 10.38
N MET A 36 12.21 -18.19 10.47
CA MET A 36 11.63 -17.71 11.72
C MET A 36 10.54 -18.62 12.30
N GLY A 37 10.26 -19.75 11.66
CA GLY A 37 9.31 -20.77 12.14
C GLY A 37 7.87 -20.25 12.22
N LEU A 38 7.33 -19.72 11.11
CA LEU A 38 5.96 -19.17 11.01
C LEU A 38 5.67 -18.09 12.07
N LEU A 39 6.62 -17.18 12.26
CA LEU A 39 6.52 -16.11 13.27
C LEU A 39 5.24 -15.30 13.14
N GLN A 40 4.79 -15.02 11.91
CA GLN A 40 3.59 -14.25 11.61
C GLN A 40 2.30 -14.92 12.13
N ILE A 41 2.27 -16.24 12.30
CA ILE A 41 1.16 -16.96 12.96
C ILE A 41 1.37 -16.99 14.47
N ARG A 42 2.54 -17.48 14.90
CA ARG A 42 2.82 -17.75 16.31
C ARG A 42 2.86 -16.51 17.19
N LYS A 43 3.21 -15.37 16.62
CA LYS A 43 3.38 -14.10 17.35
C LYS A 43 2.37 -13.02 16.94
N LEU A 44 1.39 -13.34 16.09
CA LEU A 44 0.33 -12.41 15.71
C LEU A 44 -0.45 -11.86 16.93
N PRO A 45 -0.86 -12.69 17.90
CA PRO A 45 -1.54 -12.16 19.09
C PRO A 45 -0.68 -11.17 19.90
N LEU A 46 0.62 -11.41 19.97
CA LEU A 46 1.57 -10.52 20.64
C LEU A 46 1.75 -9.22 19.85
N ALA A 47 1.81 -9.31 18.51
CA ALA A 47 1.93 -8.18 17.61
C ALA A 47 0.71 -7.25 17.74
N LEU A 48 -0.51 -7.80 17.70
CA LEU A 48 -1.77 -7.06 17.89
C LEU A 48 -1.83 -6.39 19.27
N LYS A 49 -1.37 -7.07 20.33
CA LYS A 49 -1.27 -6.48 21.66
C LYS A 49 -0.32 -5.28 21.68
N TRP A 50 0.85 -5.38 21.03
CA TRP A 50 1.85 -4.31 21.02
C TRP A 50 1.52 -3.18 20.05
N MET A 51 0.67 -3.43 19.08
CA MET A 51 0.11 -2.39 18.23
C MET A 51 -0.59 -1.29 19.05
N VAL A 52 -1.33 -1.68 20.09
CA VAL A 52 -2.10 -0.75 20.93
C VAL A 52 -1.30 -0.28 22.16
N LYS A 53 -0.36 -1.10 22.65
CA LYS A 53 0.44 -0.76 23.84
C LYS A 53 1.71 -0.02 23.47
N ASN A 54 1.74 1.29 23.70
CA ASN A 54 2.92 2.12 23.46
C ASN A 54 4.06 1.83 24.45
N GLU A 55 5.29 2.16 24.04
CA GLU A 55 6.49 2.20 24.88
C GLU A 55 6.78 3.65 25.26
N GLU A 56 7.02 3.93 26.55
CA GLU A 56 7.23 5.32 27.03
C GLU A 56 8.71 5.73 26.95
N ASP A 57 9.63 4.76 27.12
CA ASP A 57 11.08 5.00 27.29
C ASP A 57 11.91 4.90 25.99
N GLY A 58 11.30 4.87 24.81
CA GLY A 58 12.00 4.70 23.53
C GLY A 58 12.53 6.01 22.94
N HIS A 59 13.59 5.92 22.14
CA HIS A 59 13.98 7.00 21.23
C HIS A 59 13.07 6.94 19.99
N GLY A 60 12.57 8.10 19.53
CA GLY A 60 11.68 8.20 18.36
C GLY A 60 10.85 9.47 18.40
N GLU A 61 10.27 9.83 17.25
CA GLU A 61 9.50 11.07 17.08
C GLU A 61 8.00 10.88 17.39
N VAL A 62 7.48 9.67 17.15
CA VAL A 62 6.06 9.33 17.29
C VAL A 62 5.90 8.01 18.06
N THR A 63 4.72 7.78 18.64
CA THR A 63 4.42 6.50 19.32
C THR A 63 4.47 5.34 18.32
N SER A 64 4.65 4.09 18.79
CA SER A 64 4.62 2.90 17.92
C SER A 64 3.28 2.79 17.18
N PHE A 65 2.18 3.15 17.83
CA PHE A 65 0.87 3.24 17.19
C PHE A 65 0.81 4.35 16.14
N GLY A 66 1.39 5.52 16.43
CA GLY A 66 1.48 6.62 15.46
C GLY A 66 2.31 6.27 14.23
N ALA A 67 3.44 5.59 14.42
CA ALA A 67 4.26 5.08 13.31
C ALA A 67 3.50 4.03 12.48
N LEU A 68 2.76 3.13 13.13
CA LEU A 68 1.91 2.17 12.44
C LEU A 68 0.78 2.87 11.67
N CYS A 69 0.08 3.83 12.28
CA CYS A 69 -0.96 4.59 11.59
C CYS A 69 -0.40 5.38 10.39
N THR A 70 0.81 5.93 10.51
CA THR A 70 1.50 6.57 9.39
C THR A 70 1.84 5.55 8.29
N ALA A 71 2.27 4.34 8.66
CA ALA A 71 2.50 3.27 7.69
C ALA A 71 1.18 2.78 7.06
N LEU A 72 0.13 2.59 7.86
CA LEU A 72 -1.20 2.21 7.35
C LEU A 72 -1.84 3.31 6.50
N SER A 73 -1.56 4.59 6.80
CA SER A 73 -2.05 5.69 5.96
C SER A 73 -1.44 5.63 4.55
N ALA A 74 -0.21 5.20 4.42
CA ALA A 74 0.44 5.03 3.12
C ALA A 74 -0.04 3.77 2.38
N THR A 75 -0.42 2.71 3.09
CA THR A 75 -0.81 1.41 2.50
C THR A 75 -2.30 1.29 2.22
N ILE A 76 -3.17 1.67 3.17
CA ILE A 76 -4.63 1.61 2.98
C ILE A 76 -5.07 2.76 2.07
N GLY A 77 -5.20 2.47 0.78
CA GLY A 77 -5.47 3.45 -0.27
C GLY A 77 -6.38 2.92 -1.38
N THR A 78 -6.17 3.45 -2.58
CA THR A 78 -6.87 2.95 -3.78
C THR A 78 -6.58 1.48 -4.05
N GLY A 79 -5.45 0.94 -3.59
CA GLY A 79 -5.07 -0.48 -3.71
C GLY A 79 -6.13 -1.43 -3.17
N ASN A 80 -6.68 -1.12 -2.00
CA ASN A 80 -7.65 -1.97 -1.30
C ASN A 80 -9.05 -2.01 -1.96
N ILE A 81 -9.40 -1.01 -2.73
CA ILE A 81 -10.72 -0.88 -3.36
C ILE A 81 -10.59 -1.06 -4.87
N VAL A 82 -9.82 -0.20 -5.53
CA VAL A 82 -9.62 -0.20 -6.99
C VAL A 82 -8.62 -1.27 -7.41
N GLY A 83 -7.54 -1.46 -6.66
CA GLY A 83 -6.49 -2.45 -6.94
C GLY A 83 -7.02 -3.89 -6.89
N VAL A 84 -7.81 -4.23 -5.88
CA VAL A 84 -8.45 -5.54 -5.76
C VAL A 84 -9.40 -5.80 -6.93
N ALA A 85 -10.23 -4.82 -7.28
CA ALA A 85 -11.13 -4.91 -8.43
C ALA A 85 -10.34 -5.14 -9.73
N THR A 86 -9.28 -4.35 -9.95
CA THR A 86 -8.41 -4.48 -11.13
C THR A 86 -7.73 -5.84 -11.19
N ALA A 87 -7.28 -6.39 -10.03
CA ALA A 87 -6.67 -7.71 -9.97
C ALA A 87 -7.67 -8.81 -10.38
N ILE A 88 -8.89 -8.75 -9.85
CA ILE A 88 -9.92 -9.76 -10.13
C ILE A 88 -10.43 -9.65 -11.58
N CYS A 89 -10.61 -8.45 -12.13
CA CYS A 89 -11.00 -8.27 -13.52
C CYS A 89 -9.92 -8.76 -14.50
N ALA A 90 -8.63 -8.54 -14.18
CA ALA A 90 -7.52 -8.96 -15.05
C ALA A 90 -7.19 -10.46 -14.92
N GLY A 91 -7.17 -10.99 -13.70
CA GLY A 91 -6.71 -12.35 -13.39
C GLY A 91 -7.83 -13.33 -12.99
N GLY A 92 -9.08 -12.90 -13.03
CA GLY A 92 -10.21 -13.67 -12.49
C GLY A 92 -10.22 -13.71 -10.95
N PRO A 93 -11.21 -14.36 -10.34
CA PRO A 93 -11.33 -14.51 -8.87
C PRO A 93 -10.09 -15.12 -8.21
N GLY A 94 -9.34 -15.95 -8.94
CA GLY A 94 -8.08 -16.56 -8.48
C GLY A 94 -6.98 -15.57 -8.15
N ALA A 95 -7.03 -14.34 -8.67
CA ALA A 95 -6.10 -13.28 -8.32
C ALA A 95 -6.18 -12.94 -6.83
N LEU A 96 -7.37 -12.99 -6.22
CA LEU A 96 -7.51 -12.78 -4.78
C LEU A 96 -6.76 -13.85 -3.98
N PHE A 97 -6.83 -15.12 -4.36
CA PHE A 97 -6.07 -16.19 -3.70
C PHE A 97 -4.56 -15.89 -3.68
N TRP A 98 -4.01 -15.51 -4.82
CA TRP A 98 -2.57 -15.20 -4.92
C TRP A 98 -2.18 -13.90 -4.22
N MET A 99 -3.09 -12.94 -4.11
CA MET A 99 -2.94 -11.73 -3.30
C MET A 99 -2.78 -12.10 -1.82
N GLU A 100 -3.63 -12.98 -1.30
CA GLU A 100 -3.58 -13.44 0.10
C GLU A 100 -2.33 -14.27 0.39
N VAL A 101 -1.93 -15.14 -0.54
CA VAL A 101 -0.66 -15.91 -0.43
C VAL A 101 0.53 -14.96 -0.36
N ALA A 102 0.57 -13.94 -1.22
CA ALA A 102 1.64 -12.94 -1.20
C ALA A 102 1.65 -12.14 0.11
N ALA A 103 0.47 -11.75 0.61
CA ALA A 103 0.34 -11.02 1.87
C ALA A 103 0.80 -11.87 3.07
N PHE A 104 0.43 -13.15 3.11
CA PHE A 104 0.84 -14.06 4.17
C PHE A 104 2.37 -14.16 4.30
N PHE A 105 3.08 -14.33 3.19
CA PHE A 105 4.54 -14.33 3.18
C PHE A 105 5.12 -12.91 3.34
N GLY A 106 4.43 -11.92 2.81
CA GLY A 106 4.75 -10.50 2.95
C GLY A 106 4.77 -10.01 4.39
N MET A 107 3.95 -10.59 5.29
CA MET A 107 4.00 -10.30 6.72
C MET A 107 5.39 -10.55 7.32
N ALA A 108 6.07 -11.63 6.92
CA ALA A 108 7.42 -11.94 7.38
C ALA A 108 8.45 -10.94 6.82
N THR A 109 8.27 -10.51 5.58
CA THR A 109 9.10 -9.45 4.97
C THR A 109 8.91 -8.12 5.70
N LYS A 110 7.66 -7.72 5.94
CA LYS A 110 7.31 -6.49 6.67
C LYS A 110 7.86 -6.48 8.10
N TYR A 111 7.85 -7.65 8.75
CA TYR A 111 8.51 -7.85 10.03
C TYR A 111 10.02 -7.53 9.97
N ALA A 112 10.71 -8.11 9.00
CA ALA A 112 12.15 -7.89 8.80
C ALA A 112 12.47 -6.42 8.49
N GLU A 113 11.68 -5.79 7.62
CA GLU A 113 11.77 -4.37 7.27
C GLU A 113 11.65 -3.47 8.51
N GLY A 114 10.62 -3.68 9.34
CA GLY A 114 10.40 -2.89 10.55
C GLY A 114 11.51 -3.07 11.60
N LEU A 115 12.02 -4.31 11.76
CA LEU A 115 13.14 -4.61 12.63
C LEU A 115 14.41 -3.89 12.17
N LEU A 116 14.77 -4.04 10.91
CA LEU A 116 15.98 -3.42 10.34
C LEU A 116 15.92 -1.89 10.38
N ALA A 117 14.73 -1.32 10.17
CA ALA A 117 14.53 0.12 10.23
C ALA A 117 14.91 0.71 11.60
N VAL A 118 14.48 0.07 12.69
CA VAL A 118 14.82 0.52 14.05
C VAL A 118 16.27 0.19 14.40
N LYS A 119 16.77 -0.99 14.00
CA LYS A 119 18.15 -1.42 14.32
C LYS A 119 19.21 -0.50 13.71
N TYR A 120 19.00 -0.03 12.49
CA TYR A 120 20.00 0.77 11.74
C TYR A 120 19.65 2.24 11.61
N ARG A 121 18.61 2.73 12.30
CA ARG A 121 18.28 4.15 12.30
C ARG A 121 19.37 5.02 12.93
N VAL A 122 19.35 6.28 12.56
CA VAL A 122 20.17 7.35 13.12
C VAL A 122 19.26 8.27 13.90
N VAL A 123 19.67 8.65 15.09
CA VAL A 123 19.03 9.72 15.83
C VAL A 123 19.97 10.92 15.75
N ASP A 124 19.51 12.03 15.18
CA ASP A 124 20.29 13.26 15.08
C ASP A 124 20.29 14.06 16.38
N GLU A 125 21.03 15.17 16.41
CA GLU A 125 21.12 16.07 17.57
C GLU A 125 19.77 16.70 17.96
N ASN A 126 18.83 16.79 17.03
CA ASN A 126 17.49 17.31 17.22
C ASN A 126 16.46 16.21 17.60
N HIS A 127 16.93 15.01 17.93
CA HIS A 127 16.12 13.83 18.21
C HIS A 127 15.25 13.35 17.03
N HIS A 128 15.58 13.73 15.78
CA HIS A 128 14.95 13.15 14.60
C HIS A 128 15.46 11.73 14.36
N SER A 129 14.54 10.82 14.15
CA SER A 129 14.85 9.42 13.87
C SER A 129 14.85 9.17 12.36
N LEU A 130 16.05 9.11 11.79
CA LEU A 130 16.27 8.90 10.37
C LEU A 130 16.56 7.41 10.11
N GLY A 131 15.71 6.75 9.34
CA GLY A 131 15.85 5.33 9.04
C GLY A 131 15.08 4.93 7.79
N GLY A 132 15.16 3.65 7.47
CA GLY A 132 14.56 3.08 6.28
C GLY A 132 15.58 2.29 5.46
N PRO A 133 15.23 1.80 4.26
CA PRO A 133 16.10 0.95 3.46
C PRO A 133 17.46 1.57 3.15
N PHE A 134 17.51 2.84 2.82
CA PHE A 134 18.76 3.52 2.51
C PHE A 134 19.74 3.51 3.71
N TYR A 135 19.24 3.54 4.95
CA TYR A 135 20.11 3.44 6.14
C TYR A 135 20.54 2.00 6.43
N TYR A 136 19.64 1.00 6.37
CA TYR A 136 20.10 -0.37 6.60
C TYR A 136 20.90 -0.95 5.44
N ILE A 137 20.75 -0.46 4.20
CA ILE A 137 21.66 -0.76 3.10
C ILE A 137 23.05 -0.18 3.39
N GLU A 138 23.16 1.14 3.67
CA GLU A 138 24.46 1.79 3.87
C GLU A 138 25.18 1.32 5.14
N ARG A 139 24.44 1.13 6.24
CA ARG A 139 25.02 0.78 7.55
C ARG A 139 25.06 -0.72 7.83
N GLY A 140 24.03 -1.44 7.42
CA GLY A 140 23.93 -2.88 7.64
C GLY A 140 24.77 -3.69 6.66
N MET A 141 24.75 -3.35 5.38
CA MET A 141 25.56 -4.00 4.35
C MET A 141 26.96 -3.37 4.20
N GLY A 142 27.15 -2.13 4.70
CA GLY A 142 28.40 -1.41 4.68
C GLY A 142 28.46 -0.28 3.63
N LYS A 143 29.37 0.68 3.86
CA LYS A 143 29.49 1.93 3.07
C LYS A 143 29.68 1.71 1.55
N LYS A 144 30.23 0.58 1.13
CA LYS A 144 30.40 0.23 -0.29
C LYS A 144 29.05 0.04 -1.03
N TRP A 145 27.96 -0.17 -0.30
CA TRP A 145 26.61 -0.34 -0.85
C TRP A 145 25.80 0.97 -0.89
N LYS A 146 26.44 2.10 -0.57
CA LYS A 146 25.78 3.41 -0.61
C LYS A 146 25.12 3.74 -1.95
N TRP A 147 25.70 3.29 -3.06
CA TRP A 147 25.10 3.45 -4.38
C TRP A 147 23.72 2.80 -4.47
N LEU A 148 23.55 1.59 -3.89
CA LEU A 148 22.27 0.87 -3.86
C LEU A 148 21.24 1.61 -2.98
N ALA A 149 21.68 2.19 -1.87
CA ALA A 149 20.87 3.06 -1.01
C ALA A 149 20.38 4.31 -1.76
N CYS A 150 21.25 4.94 -2.57
CA CYS A 150 20.89 6.08 -3.41
C CYS A 150 19.89 5.67 -4.52
N VAL A 151 20.05 4.49 -5.13
CA VAL A 151 19.10 3.95 -6.13
C VAL A 151 17.72 3.75 -5.49
N PHE A 152 17.65 3.13 -4.30
CA PHE A 152 16.40 3.01 -3.56
C PHE A 152 15.75 4.37 -3.30
N ALA A 153 16.52 5.32 -2.74
CA ALA A 153 16.00 6.63 -2.38
C ALA A 153 15.54 7.43 -3.60
N PHE A 154 16.23 7.32 -4.74
CA PHE A 154 15.82 7.94 -6.00
C PHE A 154 14.44 7.42 -6.46
N PHE A 155 14.28 6.09 -6.49
CA PHE A 155 12.97 5.52 -6.86
C PHE A 155 11.89 5.85 -5.83
N GLY A 156 12.22 5.93 -4.54
CA GLY A 156 11.28 6.37 -3.51
C GLY A 156 10.76 7.80 -3.73
N VAL A 157 11.61 8.71 -4.19
CA VAL A 157 11.18 10.07 -4.61
C VAL A 157 10.25 10.01 -5.82
N CYS A 158 10.57 9.18 -6.82
CA CYS A 158 9.75 9.02 -8.03
C CYS A 158 8.38 8.38 -7.71
N VAL A 159 8.34 7.36 -6.85
CA VAL A 159 7.08 6.71 -6.40
C VAL A 159 6.17 7.71 -5.69
N GLY A 160 6.73 8.54 -4.82
CA GLY A 160 5.98 9.60 -4.16
C GLY A 160 5.39 10.58 -5.15
N LEU A 161 6.22 11.11 -6.06
CA LEU A 161 5.83 12.22 -6.92
C LEU A 161 4.95 11.81 -8.11
N PHE A 162 5.18 10.62 -8.69
CA PHE A 162 4.54 10.19 -9.94
C PHE A 162 3.80 8.85 -9.84
N GLY A 163 3.87 8.18 -8.70
CA GLY A 163 3.35 6.83 -8.53
C GLY A 163 2.21 6.73 -7.54
N ILE A 164 2.37 5.75 -6.63
CA ILE A 164 1.38 5.41 -5.60
C ILE A 164 1.12 6.57 -4.62
N GLY A 165 2.09 7.47 -4.44
CA GLY A 165 1.96 8.58 -3.50
C GLY A 165 1.01 9.68 -3.97
N THR A 166 0.88 9.91 -5.29
CA THR A 166 0.08 11.02 -5.83
C THR A 166 -0.89 10.55 -6.89
N PHE A 167 -0.40 10.27 -8.10
CA PHE A 167 -1.23 10.13 -9.29
C PHE A 167 -2.31 9.06 -9.17
N SER A 168 -1.99 7.87 -8.66
CA SER A 168 -2.98 6.80 -8.51
C SER A 168 -4.06 7.13 -7.48
N GLN A 169 -3.69 7.79 -6.39
CA GLN A 169 -4.63 8.16 -5.33
C GLN A 169 -5.57 9.28 -5.76
N VAL A 170 -5.01 10.36 -6.30
CA VAL A 170 -5.84 11.51 -6.73
C VAL A 170 -6.73 11.19 -7.91
N ASN A 171 -6.26 10.33 -8.83
CA ASN A 171 -7.08 9.83 -9.94
C ASN A 171 -8.24 8.95 -9.41
N GLY A 172 -7.96 8.08 -8.43
CA GLY A 172 -8.99 7.29 -7.76
C GLY A 172 -10.04 8.14 -7.06
N ILE A 173 -9.63 9.17 -6.30
CA ILE A 173 -10.54 10.13 -5.65
C ILE A 173 -11.40 10.85 -6.69
N ALA A 174 -10.76 11.42 -7.71
CA ALA A 174 -11.46 12.19 -8.74
C ALA A 174 -12.46 11.33 -9.52
N SER A 175 -12.10 10.08 -9.82
CA SER A 175 -13.00 9.11 -10.47
C SER A 175 -14.19 8.75 -9.57
N ALA A 176 -13.97 8.51 -8.28
CA ALA A 176 -15.05 8.18 -7.35
C ALA A 176 -16.01 9.37 -7.16
N VAL A 177 -15.48 10.58 -6.98
CA VAL A 177 -16.27 11.79 -6.83
C VAL A 177 -17.07 12.08 -8.11
N LYS A 178 -16.43 11.96 -9.28
CA LYS A 178 -17.12 12.11 -10.57
C LYS A 178 -18.24 11.09 -10.72
N ASN A 179 -17.97 9.82 -10.48
CA ASN A 179 -18.97 8.76 -10.64
C ASN A 179 -20.18 8.95 -9.71
N PHE A 180 -19.99 9.60 -8.56
CA PHE A 180 -21.09 9.87 -7.65
C PHE A 180 -21.88 11.15 -7.99
N PHE A 181 -21.19 12.26 -8.28
CA PHE A 181 -21.82 13.58 -8.45
C PHE A 181 -22.15 13.95 -9.90
N ASP A 182 -21.43 13.40 -10.88
CA ASP A 182 -21.59 13.73 -12.32
C ASP A 182 -21.23 12.53 -13.21
N PRO A 183 -21.95 11.39 -13.07
CA PRO A 183 -21.66 10.15 -13.81
C PRO A 183 -21.69 10.37 -15.32
N ASP A 184 -22.63 11.17 -15.82
CA ASP A 184 -22.87 11.43 -17.23
C ASP A 184 -22.03 12.56 -17.81
N THR A 185 -21.16 13.18 -17.00
CA THR A 185 -20.32 14.32 -17.42
C THR A 185 -21.15 15.50 -17.98
N MET A 186 -22.29 15.79 -17.35
CA MET A 186 -23.17 16.87 -17.79
C MET A 186 -22.56 18.27 -17.65
N TYR A 187 -21.69 18.45 -16.67
CA TYR A 187 -21.03 19.72 -16.38
C TYR A 187 -19.56 19.66 -16.78
N ALA A 188 -19.28 19.79 -18.07
CA ALA A 188 -17.92 19.70 -18.60
C ALA A 188 -17.25 21.08 -18.76
N VAL A 189 -15.94 21.12 -18.52
CA VAL A 189 -15.06 22.24 -18.81
C VAL A 189 -13.93 21.78 -19.74
N THR A 190 -13.69 22.51 -20.79
CA THR A 190 -12.58 22.26 -21.69
C THR A 190 -11.38 23.12 -21.31
N ILE A 191 -10.29 22.43 -20.91
CA ILE A 191 -9.01 23.08 -20.58
C ILE A 191 -8.15 23.06 -21.85
N PRO A 192 -7.80 24.22 -22.43
CA PRO A 192 -7.02 24.29 -23.66
C PRO A 192 -5.71 23.49 -23.55
N GLY A 193 -5.45 22.59 -24.50
CA GLY A 193 -4.24 21.79 -24.57
C GLY A 193 -4.21 20.55 -23.64
N ILE A 194 -5.20 20.36 -22.74
CA ILE A 194 -5.24 19.24 -21.80
C ILE A 194 -6.42 18.31 -22.10
N GLY A 195 -7.63 18.85 -22.28
CA GLY A 195 -8.82 18.04 -22.56
C GLY A 195 -10.10 18.58 -21.92
N THR A 196 -11.17 17.81 -22.05
CA THR A 196 -12.48 18.11 -21.45
C THR A 196 -12.70 17.27 -20.22
N TYR A 197 -13.02 17.91 -19.09
CA TYR A 197 -13.20 17.28 -17.79
C TYR A 197 -14.50 17.76 -17.13
N SER A 198 -15.07 16.93 -16.25
CA SER A 198 -16.17 17.37 -15.41
C SER A 198 -15.71 18.42 -14.40
N TRP A 199 -16.55 19.42 -14.11
CA TRP A 199 -16.30 20.38 -13.03
C TRP A 199 -16.12 19.72 -11.67
N THR A 200 -16.73 18.55 -11.43
CA THR A 200 -16.53 17.77 -10.19
C THR A 200 -15.08 17.34 -10.01
N VAL A 201 -14.38 16.97 -11.11
CA VAL A 201 -12.96 16.61 -11.08
C VAL A 201 -12.11 17.84 -10.75
N VAL A 202 -12.41 19.01 -11.35
CA VAL A 202 -11.66 20.25 -11.11
C VAL A 202 -11.79 20.72 -9.67
N ILE A 203 -13.03 20.74 -9.15
CA ILE A 203 -13.30 21.14 -7.78
C ILE A 203 -12.66 20.15 -6.79
N ALA A 204 -12.80 18.84 -7.04
CA ALA A 204 -12.20 17.81 -6.20
C ALA A 204 -10.67 17.92 -6.14
N SER A 205 -10.00 18.16 -7.29
CA SER A 205 -8.55 18.33 -7.34
C SER A 205 -8.08 19.57 -6.56
N LEU A 206 -8.81 20.67 -6.67
CA LEU A 206 -8.49 21.91 -5.95
C LEU A 206 -8.66 21.73 -4.41
N VAL A 207 -9.82 21.21 -3.98
CA VAL A 207 -10.11 20.96 -2.56
C VAL A 207 -9.09 19.98 -1.96
N LEU A 208 -8.80 18.89 -2.69
CA LEU A 208 -7.84 17.89 -2.26
C LEU A 208 -6.45 18.48 -2.10
N SER A 209 -5.98 19.26 -3.09
CA SER A 209 -4.65 19.89 -3.05
C SER A 209 -4.53 20.87 -1.88
N LEU A 210 -5.61 21.62 -1.59
CA LEU A 210 -5.65 22.52 -0.45
C LEU A 210 -5.58 21.75 0.89
N CYS A 211 -6.38 20.69 1.03
CA CYS A 211 -6.36 19.84 2.22
C CYS A 211 -4.99 19.19 2.45
N VAL A 212 -4.38 18.67 1.38
CA VAL A 212 -3.03 18.09 1.42
C VAL A 212 -2.02 19.16 1.83
N ALA A 213 -2.03 20.35 1.22
CA ALA A 213 -1.11 21.44 1.57
C ALA A 213 -1.21 21.83 3.06
N LEU A 214 -2.44 21.94 3.58
CA LEU A 214 -2.67 22.29 4.99
C LEU A 214 -2.06 21.27 5.96
N VAL A 215 -2.04 20.00 5.61
CA VAL A 215 -1.44 18.96 6.46
C VAL A 215 0.07 18.92 6.27
N LEU A 216 0.58 18.89 5.04
CA LEU A 216 2.00 18.72 4.73
C LEU A 216 2.87 19.87 5.28
N ILE A 217 2.39 21.10 5.29
CA ILE A 217 3.12 22.25 5.87
C ILE A 217 3.45 22.01 7.35
N GLY A 218 2.66 21.20 8.07
CA GLY A 218 2.91 20.84 9.47
C GLY A 218 3.92 19.72 9.71
N GLY A 219 4.42 19.09 8.64
CA GLY A 219 5.43 18.02 8.68
C GLY A 219 4.94 16.73 9.35
N ILE A 220 5.90 15.82 9.66
CA ILE A 220 5.61 14.46 10.15
C ILE A 220 4.68 14.39 11.37
N LYS A 221 4.83 15.30 12.33
CA LYS A 221 3.99 15.31 13.54
C LYS A 221 2.52 15.54 13.18
N ARG A 222 2.23 16.45 12.24
CA ARG A 222 0.86 16.71 11.79
C ARG A 222 0.33 15.55 10.97
N ILE A 223 1.14 15.00 10.07
CA ILE A 223 0.78 13.80 9.29
C ILE A 223 0.43 12.65 10.23
N ALA A 224 1.28 12.34 11.21
CA ALA A 224 1.03 11.28 12.18
C ALA A 224 -0.25 11.52 13.02
N ASN A 225 -0.48 12.75 13.48
CA ASN A 225 -1.68 13.09 14.23
C ASN A 225 -2.96 12.93 13.40
N VAL A 226 -2.96 13.38 12.15
CA VAL A 226 -4.09 13.18 11.23
C VAL A 226 -4.29 11.70 10.95
N SER A 227 -3.22 10.96 10.65
CA SER A 227 -3.28 9.51 10.39
C SER A 227 -3.81 8.72 11.58
N GLN A 228 -3.42 9.05 12.82
CA GLN A 228 -3.90 8.37 14.03
C GLN A 228 -5.41 8.49 14.25
N VAL A 229 -6.04 9.54 13.71
CA VAL A 229 -7.49 9.73 13.79
C VAL A 229 -8.20 9.17 12.58
N VAL A 230 -7.72 9.52 11.37
CA VAL A 230 -8.41 9.20 10.12
C VAL A 230 -8.29 7.71 9.79
N VAL A 231 -7.11 7.10 9.97
CA VAL A 231 -6.89 5.69 9.58
C VAL A 231 -7.79 4.72 10.36
N PRO A 232 -7.86 4.74 11.71
CA PRO A 232 -8.80 3.86 12.42
C PRO A 232 -10.25 4.14 12.05
N PHE A 233 -10.64 5.42 11.91
CA PHE A 233 -11.99 5.80 11.54
C PHE A 233 -12.41 5.23 10.19
N MET A 234 -11.60 5.46 9.16
CA MET A 234 -11.89 4.97 7.81
C MET A 234 -11.91 3.43 7.73
N ALA A 235 -10.95 2.77 8.41
CA ALA A 235 -10.87 1.31 8.44
C ALA A 235 -12.10 0.69 9.12
N ILE A 236 -12.55 1.27 10.25
CA ILE A 236 -13.73 0.80 10.96
C ILE A 236 -14.98 0.95 10.09
N ILE A 237 -15.20 2.10 9.45
CA ILE A 237 -16.35 2.29 8.56
C ILE A 237 -16.33 1.25 7.45
N TYR A 238 -15.19 1.09 6.76
CA TYR A 238 -15.08 0.15 5.67
C TYR A 238 -15.32 -1.29 6.10
N VAL A 239 -14.73 -1.71 7.22
CA VAL A 239 -14.92 -3.05 7.79
C VAL A 239 -16.39 -3.27 8.16
N VAL A 240 -17.05 -2.29 8.81
CA VAL A 240 -18.46 -2.41 9.20
C VAL A 240 -19.36 -2.59 7.98
N ILE A 241 -19.25 -1.74 6.96
CA ILE A 241 -20.09 -1.87 5.76
C ILE A 241 -19.81 -3.17 5.01
N SER A 242 -18.54 -3.60 4.94
CA SER A 242 -18.15 -4.87 4.33
C SER A 242 -18.68 -6.08 5.11
N VAL A 243 -18.61 -6.05 6.44
CA VAL A 243 -19.19 -7.11 7.29
C VAL A 243 -20.71 -7.20 7.10
N VAL A 244 -21.40 -6.05 7.05
CA VAL A 244 -22.85 -6.02 6.76
C VAL A 244 -23.13 -6.68 5.42
N LEU A 245 -22.36 -6.33 4.36
CA LEU A 245 -22.50 -6.96 3.04
C LEU A 245 -22.32 -8.49 3.12
N LEU A 246 -21.23 -8.94 3.76
CA LEU A 246 -20.92 -10.37 3.88
C LEU A 246 -21.98 -11.14 4.69
N VAL A 247 -22.48 -10.56 5.78
CA VAL A 247 -23.53 -11.18 6.61
C VAL A 247 -24.84 -11.29 5.84
N CYS A 248 -25.24 -10.26 5.10
CA CYS A 248 -26.43 -10.28 4.27
C CYS A 248 -26.34 -11.33 3.14
N ASN A 249 -25.12 -11.63 2.67
CA ASN A 249 -24.88 -12.60 1.60
C ASN A 249 -24.14 -13.86 2.09
N VAL A 250 -24.32 -14.25 3.36
CA VAL A 250 -23.56 -15.35 3.99
C VAL A 250 -23.68 -16.68 3.24
N LYS A 251 -24.80 -16.93 2.56
CA LYS A 251 -25.05 -18.16 1.78
C LYS A 251 -24.14 -18.25 0.54
N GLU A 252 -23.72 -17.14 -0.01
CA GLU A 252 -22.86 -17.07 -1.20
C GLU A 252 -21.37 -17.16 -0.86
N ILE A 253 -20.99 -16.98 0.41
CA ILE A 253 -19.57 -17.02 0.84
C ILE A 253 -18.90 -18.36 0.49
N PRO A 254 -19.48 -19.55 0.77
CA PRO A 254 -18.86 -20.83 0.42
C PRO A 254 -18.64 -20.98 -1.09
N VAL A 255 -19.60 -20.54 -1.91
CA VAL A 255 -19.51 -20.58 -3.36
C VAL A 255 -18.42 -19.64 -3.86
N ALA A 256 -18.35 -18.42 -3.33
CA ALA A 256 -17.30 -17.45 -3.65
C ALA A 256 -15.91 -17.99 -3.30
N PHE A 257 -15.75 -18.61 -2.13
CA PHE A 257 -14.48 -19.22 -1.72
C PHE A 257 -14.04 -20.34 -2.68
N VAL A 258 -14.97 -21.24 -3.05
CA VAL A 258 -14.69 -22.28 -4.04
C VAL A 258 -14.33 -21.68 -5.39
N THR A 259 -15.00 -20.62 -5.81
CA THR A 259 -14.72 -19.90 -7.07
C THR A 259 -13.32 -19.28 -7.06
N ILE A 260 -12.93 -18.66 -5.96
CA ILE A 260 -11.59 -18.07 -5.78
C ILE A 260 -10.52 -19.16 -5.86
N VAL A 261 -10.67 -20.25 -5.11
CA VAL A 261 -9.69 -21.35 -5.11
C VAL A 261 -9.62 -22.04 -6.47
N LYS A 262 -10.77 -22.36 -7.09
CA LYS A 262 -10.79 -22.92 -8.46
C LYS A 262 -10.16 -21.97 -9.48
N GLY A 263 -10.47 -20.68 -9.40
CA GLY A 263 -9.90 -19.66 -10.27
C GLY A 263 -8.38 -19.51 -10.14
N ALA A 264 -7.83 -19.79 -8.97
CA ALA A 264 -6.40 -19.74 -8.74
C ALA A 264 -5.61 -20.85 -9.46
N PHE A 265 -6.20 -22.03 -9.62
CA PHE A 265 -5.53 -23.22 -10.17
C PHE A 265 -6.11 -23.70 -11.50
N ASN A 266 -7.32 -23.27 -11.86
CA ASN A 266 -7.96 -23.59 -13.13
C ASN A 266 -8.77 -22.41 -13.69
N PRO A 267 -8.13 -21.33 -14.10
CA PRO A 267 -8.80 -20.12 -14.56
C PRO A 267 -9.69 -20.33 -15.80
N ARG A 268 -9.39 -21.30 -16.66
CA ARG A 268 -10.21 -21.60 -17.85
C ARG A 268 -11.64 -22.01 -17.51
N ALA A 269 -11.84 -22.66 -16.38
CA ALA A 269 -13.16 -23.11 -15.94
C ALA A 269 -14.08 -21.96 -15.47
N VAL A 270 -13.50 -20.78 -15.16
CA VAL A 270 -14.22 -19.65 -14.57
C VAL A 270 -14.49 -18.54 -15.59
N THR A 271 -13.61 -18.35 -16.58
CA THR A 271 -13.63 -17.18 -17.49
C THR A 271 -14.16 -17.48 -18.91
N GLY A 272 -14.63 -18.68 -19.18
CA GLY A 272 -15.34 -18.96 -20.46
C GLY A 272 -14.53 -18.71 -21.74
N GLY A 273 -13.22 -18.82 -21.73
CA GLY A 273 -12.47 -18.99 -22.99
C GLY A 273 -11.39 -18.00 -23.34
N ILE A 274 -11.15 -16.93 -22.62
CA ILE A 274 -10.00 -16.05 -22.89
C ILE A 274 -9.04 -16.04 -21.70
N ALA A 275 -8.11 -16.99 -21.79
CA ALA A 275 -6.74 -16.93 -21.31
C ALA A 275 -6.41 -16.25 -19.97
N GLY A 276 -7.18 -16.48 -18.95
CA GLY A 276 -6.62 -16.36 -17.61
C GLY A 276 -5.68 -17.57 -17.38
N SER A 277 -4.41 -17.49 -17.73
CA SER A 277 -3.45 -18.50 -17.27
C SER A 277 -3.29 -18.37 -15.75
N ILE A 278 -2.95 -19.44 -15.05
CA ILE A 278 -2.56 -19.40 -13.63
C ILE A 278 -1.53 -18.27 -13.40
N ILE A 279 -0.65 -18.07 -14.36
CA ILE A 279 0.38 -17.02 -14.35
C ILE A 279 -0.26 -15.62 -14.31
N VAL A 280 -1.31 -15.35 -15.09
CA VAL A 280 -1.98 -14.04 -15.12
C VAL A 280 -2.70 -13.78 -13.79
N ALA A 281 -3.42 -14.76 -13.26
CA ALA A 281 -4.06 -14.66 -11.95
C ALA A 281 -3.02 -14.39 -10.83
N MET A 282 -1.91 -15.12 -10.89
CA MET A 282 -0.80 -14.98 -9.95
C MET A 282 -0.14 -13.60 -10.07
N GLN A 283 0.18 -13.16 -11.30
CA GLN A 283 0.80 -11.85 -11.54
C GLN A 283 -0.10 -10.72 -11.08
N SER A 284 -1.38 -10.74 -11.47
CA SER A 284 -2.35 -9.70 -11.10
C SER A 284 -2.56 -9.66 -9.59
N GLY A 285 -2.72 -10.82 -8.95
CA GLY A 285 -2.94 -10.90 -7.51
C GLY A 285 -1.72 -10.43 -6.70
N ILE A 286 -0.52 -10.94 -7.03
CA ILE A 286 0.71 -10.59 -6.32
C ILE A 286 1.05 -9.11 -6.51
N ALA A 287 1.02 -8.61 -7.76
CA ALA A 287 1.36 -7.21 -8.04
C ALA A 287 0.43 -6.24 -7.32
N ARG A 288 -0.90 -6.47 -7.37
CA ARG A 288 -1.88 -5.61 -6.69
C ARG A 288 -1.86 -5.79 -5.17
N GLY A 289 -1.58 -6.99 -4.66
CA GLY A 289 -1.35 -7.24 -3.23
C GLY A 289 -0.15 -6.46 -2.70
N ILE A 290 0.99 -6.52 -3.39
CA ILE A 290 2.19 -5.76 -3.02
C ILE A 290 1.97 -4.25 -3.18
N PHE A 291 1.25 -3.83 -4.22
CA PHE A 291 0.86 -2.42 -4.38
C PHE A 291 0.06 -1.92 -3.17
N SER A 292 -0.85 -2.74 -2.62
CA SER A 292 -1.66 -2.40 -1.46
C SER A 292 -0.83 -2.40 -0.16
N ASN A 293 -0.23 -3.54 0.21
CA ASN A 293 0.42 -3.71 1.51
C ASN A 293 1.88 -3.28 1.59
N GLU A 294 2.50 -2.99 0.44
CA GLU A 294 3.89 -2.52 0.31
C GLU A 294 4.95 -3.48 0.90
N ALA A 295 4.64 -4.76 1.12
CA ALA A 295 5.60 -5.72 1.65
C ALA A 295 6.70 -6.03 0.63
N GLY A 296 7.94 -5.75 0.98
CA GLY A 296 9.09 -5.89 0.09
C GLY A 296 9.41 -4.63 -0.72
N LEU A 297 8.55 -3.60 -0.71
CA LEU A 297 8.87 -2.31 -1.34
C LEU A 297 9.87 -1.48 -0.53
N GLY A 298 9.90 -1.64 0.79
CA GLY A 298 10.80 -0.88 1.66
C GLY A 298 10.31 0.52 2.05
N SER A 299 9.08 0.88 1.75
CA SER A 299 8.48 2.17 2.07
C SER A 299 8.13 2.29 3.56
N ALA A 300 7.36 1.34 4.10
CA ALA A 300 6.91 1.35 5.49
C ALA A 300 8.04 1.37 6.55
N PRO A 301 9.24 0.79 6.34
CA PRO A 301 10.38 0.97 7.24
C PRO A 301 10.74 2.42 7.53
N ILE A 302 10.45 3.34 6.62
CA ILE A 302 10.72 4.78 6.78
C ILE A 302 9.90 5.36 7.94
N ALA A 303 8.59 5.00 8.01
CA ALA A 303 7.76 5.37 9.16
C ALA A 303 8.10 4.57 10.42
N ALA A 304 8.41 3.28 10.27
CA ALA A 304 8.76 2.41 11.39
C ALA A 304 10.00 2.90 12.15
N ALA A 305 10.96 3.52 11.45
CA ALA A 305 12.15 4.11 12.06
C ALA A 305 11.85 5.28 13.01
N ALA A 306 10.76 6.02 12.79
CA ALA A 306 10.33 7.11 13.65
C ALA A 306 9.63 6.64 14.94
N ALA A 307 9.33 5.35 15.07
CA ALA A 307 8.64 4.81 16.23
C ALA A 307 9.46 4.92 17.53
N LYS A 308 8.80 5.33 18.61
CA LYS A 308 9.35 5.40 19.97
C LYS A 308 9.48 3.99 20.54
N THR A 309 10.63 3.35 20.33
CA THR A 309 10.94 2.03 20.87
C THR A 309 12.44 1.81 20.98
N LYS A 310 12.84 0.98 21.94
CA LYS A 310 14.24 0.51 22.11
C LYS A 310 14.44 -0.86 21.45
N GLU A 311 13.37 -1.61 21.20
CA GLU A 311 13.43 -3.00 20.75
C GLU A 311 13.08 -3.15 19.27
N PRO A 312 14.06 -3.44 18.39
CA PRO A 312 13.81 -3.63 16.95
C PRO A 312 12.77 -4.71 16.64
N VAL A 313 12.81 -5.83 17.38
CA VAL A 313 11.88 -6.96 17.20
C VAL A 313 10.44 -6.55 17.50
N ARG A 314 10.23 -5.70 18.49
CA ARG A 314 8.90 -5.18 18.83
C ARG A 314 8.32 -4.39 17.66
N GLN A 315 9.11 -3.47 17.08
CA GLN A 315 8.65 -2.70 15.92
C GLN A 315 8.44 -3.58 14.70
N GLY A 316 9.26 -4.60 14.48
CA GLY A 316 9.04 -5.59 13.44
C GLY A 316 7.68 -6.28 13.59
N LEU A 317 7.31 -6.72 14.80
CA LEU A 317 6.01 -7.32 15.09
C LEU A 317 4.86 -6.34 14.86
N VAL A 318 5.00 -5.10 15.28
CA VAL A 318 3.98 -4.06 15.02
C VAL A 318 3.85 -3.81 13.52
N SER A 319 4.96 -3.69 12.79
CA SER A 319 4.95 -3.42 11.34
C SER A 319 4.27 -4.53 10.52
N MET A 320 4.43 -5.81 10.91
CA MET A 320 3.77 -6.91 10.19
C MET A 320 2.24 -6.89 10.31
N THR A 321 1.68 -6.27 11.36
CA THR A 321 0.22 -6.13 11.50
C THR A 321 -0.38 -5.22 10.43
N GLY A 322 0.43 -4.34 9.84
CA GLY A 322 0.01 -3.51 8.71
C GLY A 322 -0.44 -4.35 7.53
N THR A 323 0.37 -5.31 7.08
CA THR A 323 0.00 -6.23 5.99
C THR A 323 -1.20 -7.10 6.34
N PHE A 324 -1.31 -7.53 7.60
CA PHE A 324 -2.46 -8.29 8.08
C PHE A 324 -3.76 -7.49 7.98
N ILE A 325 -3.77 -6.24 8.44
CA ILE A 325 -4.96 -5.37 8.39
C ILE A 325 -5.28 -4.98 6.95
N ASP A 326 -4.28 -4.53 6.20
CA ASP A 326 -4.45 -4.03 4.84
C ASP A 326 -4.98 -5.09 3.89
N THR A 327 -4.33 -6.25 3.83
CA THR A 327 -4.63 -7.25 2.80
C THR A 327 -5.47 -8.40 3.34
N ILE A 328 -5.02 -9.08 4.42
CA ILE A 328 -5.75 -10.25 4.93
C ILE A 328 -7.16 -9.87 5.43
N ILE A 329 -7.36 -8.63 5.91
CA ILE A 329 -8.69 -8.17 6.31
C ILE A 329 -9.35 -7.36 5.18
N ILE A 330 -8.82 -6.19 4.84
CA ILE A 330 -9.52 -5.22 3.99
C ILE A 330 -9.62 -5.70 2.55
N CYS A 331 -8.52 -6.15 1.91
CA CYS A 331 -8.57 -6.63 0.53
C CYS A 331 -9.41 -7.91 0.40
N THR A 332 -9.37 -8.83 1.38
CA THR A 332 -10.24 -10.01 1.40
C THR A 332 -11.72 -9.62 1.40
N MET A 333 -12.12 -8.65 2.24
CA MET A 333 -13.51 -8.16 2.28
C MET A 333 -13.94 -7.57 0.94
N THR A 334 -13.10 -6.75 0.32
CA THR A 334 -13.34 -6.18 -1.01
C THR A 334 -13.48 -7.26 -2.07
N GLY A 335 -12.54 -8.21 -2.10
CA GLY A 335 -12.52 -9.29 -3.07
C GLY A 335 -13.72 -10.22 -2.94
N LEU A 336 -14.09 -10.58 -1.71
CA LEU A 336 -15.31 -11.37 -1.45
C LEU A 336 -16.56 -10.63 -1.92
N ALA A 337 -16.70 -9.33 -1.64
CA ALA A 337 -17.84 -8.54 -2.10
C ALA A 337 -17.96 -8.57 -3.63
N ILE A 338 -16.83 -8.41 -4.35
CA ILE A 338 -16.79 -8.44 -5.81
C ILE A 338 -17.15 -9.83 -6.37
N VAL A 339 -16.64 -10.90 -5.75
CA VAL A 339 -16.89 -12.28 -6.24
C VAL A 339 -18.32 -12.72 -5.92
N ILE A 340 -18.83 -12.45 -4.72
CA ILE A 340 -20.21 -12.80 -4.30
C ILE A 340 -21.24 -12.15 -5.21
N THR A 341 -21.05 -10.89 -5.57
CA THR A 341 -22.02 -10.13 -6.39
C THR A 341 -21.86 -10.35 -7.89
N GLY A 342 -20.80 -11.04 -8.32
CA GLY A 342 -20.51 -11.24 -9.75
C GLY A 342 -20.07 -9.96 -10.47
N ALA A 343 -19.73 -8.90 -9.76
CA ALA A 343 -19.38 -7.59 -10.32
C ALA A 343 -18.20 -7.65 -11.33
N TRP A 344 -17.30 -8.61 -11.16
CA TRP A 344 -16.15 -8.81 -12.05
C TRP A 344 -16.50 -9.37 -13.44
N GLN A 345 -17.75 -9.85 -13.63
CA GLN A 345 -18.26 -10.41 -14.91
C GLN A 345 -19.04 -9.38 -15.73
N ILE A 346 -19.25 -8.18 -15.20
CA ILE A 346 -20.03 -7.15 -15.87
C ILE A 346 -19.14 -6.40 -16.87
N ASP A 347 -19.44 -6.55 -18.15
CA ASP A 347 -18.71 -5.88 -19.22
C ASP A 347 -18.79 -4.36 -19.09
N GLY A 348 -17.66 -3.70 -19.33
CA GLY A 348 -17.53 -2.24 -19.29
C GLY A 348 -17.35 -1.63 -17.90
N LEU A 349 -17.37 -2.42 -16.80
CA LEU A 349 -17.00 -1.93 -15.49
C LEU A 349 -15.49 -2.05 -15.28
N GLU A 350 -14.86 -0.97 -14.85
CA GLU A 350 -13.43 -0.91 -14.53
C GLU A 350 -13.16 -0.18 -13.21
N GLY A 351 -12.08 -0.58 -12.53
CA GLY A 351 -11.58 0.11 -11.36
C GLY A 351 -12.63 0.27 -10.25
N VAL A 352 -12.89 1.50 -9.82
CA VAL A 352 -13.83 1.80 -8.74
C VAL A 352 -15.27 1.41 -9.06
N ALA A 353 -15.67 1.43 -10.33
CA ALA A 353 -17.05 1.11 -10.73
C ALA A 353 -17.42 -0.35 -10.41
N VAL A 354 -16.46 -1.28 -10.50
CA VAL A 354 -16.65 -2.69 -10.13
C VAL A 354 -16.98 -2.81 -8.63
N THR A 355 -16.21 -2.18 -7.78
CA THR A 355 -16.44 -2.22 -6.32
C THR A 355 -17.72 -1.48 -5.95
N THR A 356 -18.03 -0.34 -6.61
CA THR A 356 -19.27 0.39 -6.39
C THR A 356 -20.48 -0.47 -6.75
N TYR A 357 -20.42 -1.17 -7.89
CA TYR A 357 -21.47 -2.12 -8.28
C TYR A 357 -21.63 -3.24 -7.23
N ALA A 358 -20.51 -3.83 -6.79
CA ALA A 358 -20.53 -4.89 -5.77
C ALA A 358 -21.22 -4.44 -4.47
N PHE A 359 -20.87 -3.24 -3.97
CA PHE A 359 -21.48 -2.72 -2.75
C PHE A 359 -22.94 -2.33 -2.94
N ASN A 360 -23.32 -1.81 -4.11
CA ASN A 360 -24.71 -1.46 -4.43
C ASN A 360 -25.62 -2.69 -4.53
N GLN A 361 -25.10 -3.82 -5.01
CA GLN A 361 -25.86 -5.07 -5.10
C GLN A 361 -25.87 -5.87 -3.79
N GLY A 362 -24.77 -5.81 -3.03
CA GLY A 362 -24.59 -6.64 -1.85
C GLY A 362 -25.15 -6.05 -0.56
N LEU A 363 -25.32 -4.72 -0.46
CA LEU A 363 -25.80 -4.05 0.75
C LEU A 363 -27.34 -3.90 0.76
N PRO A 364 -27.99 -4.10 1.92
CA PRO A 364 -29.46 -3.96 2.05
C PRO A 364 -29.84 -2.49 2.29
N MET A 365 -29.39 -1.58 1.42
CA MET A 365 -29.65 -0.15 1.51
C MET A 365 -29.79 0.50 0.13
N PRO A 366 -30.35 1.72 0.03
CA PRO A 366 -30.44 2.42 -1.26
C PRO A 366 -29.07 2.59 -1.92
N GLN A 367 -28.98 2.38 -3.23
CA GLN A 367 -27.73 2.45 -4.00
C GLN A 367 -26.99 3.79 -3.84
N VAL A 368 -27.73 4.90 -3.69
CA VAL A 368 -27.13 6.21 -3.44
C VAL A 368 -26.35 6.23 -2.11
N VAL A 369 -26.87 5.57 -1.07
CA VAL A 369 -26.22 5.52 0.25
C VAL A 369 -24.99 4.63 0.20
N SER A 370 -25.06 3.44 -0.41
CA SER A 370 -23.91 2.54 -0.54
C SER A 370 -22.79 3.15 -1.40
N SER A 371 -23.16 3.77 -2.53
CA SER A 371 -22.19 4.49 -3.39
C SER A 371 -21.53 5.67 -2.64
N PHE A 372 -22.30 6.45 -1.86
CA PHE A 372 -21.76 7.55 -1.06
C PHE A 372 -20.78 7.04 0.00
N LEU A 373 -21.13 6.01 0.74
CA LEU A 373 -20.26 5.44 1.78
C LEU A 373 -18.96 4.89 1.17
N LEU A 374 -19.03 4.19 0.03
CA LEU A 374 -17.85 3.68 -0.64
C LEU A 374 -16.96 4.81 -1.18
N MET A 375 -17.56 5.83 -1.82
CA MET A 375 -16.85 7.03 -2.26
C MET A 375 -16.14 7.70 -1.09
N LEU A 376 -16.82 7.88 0.05
CA LEU A 376 -16.26 8.48 1.25
C LEU A 376 -15.07 7.67 1.78
N CYS A 377 -15.20 6.34 1.87
CA CYS A 377 -14.10 5.47 2.26
C CYS A 377 -12.91 5.62 1.32
N LEU A 378 -13.13 5.60 0.01
CA LEU A 378 -12.06 5.74 -0.98
C LEU A 378 -11.36 7.10 -0.87
N VAL A 379 -12.12 8.19 -0.67
CA VAL A 379 -11.56 9.53 -0.46
C VAL A 379 -10.65 9.56 0.75
N PHE A 380 -11.08 9.02 1.89
CA PHE A 380 -10.24 8.98 3.10
C PHE A 380 -9.02 8.06 2.92
N PHE A 381 -9.19 6.88 2.34
CA PHE A 381 -8.11 5.94 2.07
C PHE A 381 -7.03 6.59 1.21
N ALA A 382 -7.43 7.12 0.06
CA ALA A 382 -6.50 7.73 -0.86
C ALA A 382 -5.89 9.05 -0.33
N PHE A 383 -6.65 9.86 0.40
CA PHE A 383 -6.14 11.07 1.04
C PHE A 383 -5.03 10.77 2.04
N THR A 384 -5.24 9.78 2.91
CA THR A 384 -4.20 9.40 3.87
C THR A 384 -2.97 8.81 3.21
N THR A 385 -3.14 8.08 2.09
CA THR A 385 -2.02 7.55 1.32
C THR A 385 -1.15 8.66 0.71
N ILE A 386 -1.76 9.74 0.21
CA ILE A 386 -1.03 10.93 -0.25
C ILE A 386 -0.16 11.50 0.87
N LEU A 387 -0.70 11.61 2.10
CA LEU A 387 0.03 12.14 3.23
C LEU A 387 1.20 11.24 3.68
N GLY A 388 0.96 9.93 3.73
CA GLY A 388 1.97 8.95 4.13
C GLY A 388 3.14 8.88 3.14
N TRP A 389 2.85 8.92 1.84
CA TRP A 389 3.87 8.88 0.79
C TRP A 389 4.65 10.18 0.63
N ASP A 390 4.06 11.34 0.93
CA ASP A 390 4.84 12.58 1.03
C ASP A 390 5.95 12.42 2.06
N TYR A 391 5.62 11.94 3.25
CA TYR A 391 6.63 11.70 4.29
C TYR A 391 7.73 10.73 3.81
N TYR A 392 7.38 9.62 3.16
CA TYR A 392 8.37 8.65 2.68
C TYR A 392 9.31 9.25 1.64
N SER A 393 8.75 9.94 0.67
CA SER A 393 9.52 10.53 -0.42
C SER A 393 10.35 11.74 0.02
N GLU A 394 9.87 12.56 0.96
CA GLU A 394 10.68 13.60 1.60
C GLU A 394 11.90 13.02 2.32
N ARG A 395 11.75 11.90 3.05
CA ARG A 395 12.87 11.22 3.71
C ARG A 395 13.87 10.62 2.71
N CYS A 396 13.38 10.08 1.59
CA CYS A 396 14.25 9.64 0.50
C CYS A 396 15.06 10.82 -0.09
N LEU A 397 14.41 11.95 -0.34
CA LEU A 397 15.08 13.15 -0.86
C LEU A 397 16.07 13.75 0.14
N GLU A 398 15.70 13.77 1.42
CA GLU A 398 16.59 14.23 2.50
C GLU A 398 17.87 13.42 2.53
N TYR A 399 17.79 12.10 2.43
CA TYR A 399 18.95 11.21 2.33
C TYR A 399 19.81 11.53 1.09
N LEU A 400 19.20 11.66 -0.09
CA LEU A 400 19.92 11.95 -1.36
C LEU A 400 20.62 13.29 -1.33
N THR A 401 20.03 14.29 -0.67
CA THR A 401 20.57 15.66 -0.62
C THR A 401 21.48 15.92 0.59
N GLY A 402 21.70 14.91 1.43
CA GLY A 402 22.51 15.06 2.65
C GLY A 402 21.90 16.03 3.66
N GLY A 403 20.57 16.02 3.83
CA GLY A 403 19.86 16.83 4.83
C GLY A 403 19.54 18.27 4.38
N ARG A 404 19.58 18.58 3.08
CA ARG A 404 19.26 19.93 2.56
C ARG A 404 17.78 20.24 2.62
N MET A 405 17.30 20.80 3.72
CA MET A 405 15.88 21.12 3.94
C MET A 405 15.27 22.09 2.89
N LYS A 406 16.10 22.90 2.20
CA LYS A 406 15.61 23.74 1.09
C LYS A 406 15.10 22.86 -0.07
N ALA A 407 15.80 21.78 -0.41
CA ALA A 407 15.38 20.86 -1.46
C ALA A 407 14.06 20.13 -1.07
N VAL A 408 13.95 19.72 0.19
CA VAL A 408 12.71 19.09 0.71
C VAL A 408 11.52 20.05 0.62
N LYS A 409 11.70 21.33 0.95
CA LYS A 409 10.64 22.35 0.81
C LYS A 409 10.20 22.55 -0.64
N VAL A 410 11.13 22.60 -1.58
CA VAL A 410 10.81 22.71 -3.01
C VAL A 410 10.05 21.46 -3.48
N TYR A 411 10.51 20.27 -3.08
CA TYR A 411 9.84 19.00 -3.40
C TYR A 411 8.40 18.96 -2.89
N ARG A 412 8.13 19.42 -1.67
CA ARG A 412 6.79 19.48 -1.10
C ARG A 412 5.83 20.30 -1.97
N TRP A 413 6.27 21.43 -2.50
CA TRP A 413 5.45 22.21 -3.44
C TRP A 413 5.23 21.52 -4.78
N LEU A 414 6.25 20.81 -5.31
CA LEU A 414 6.10 19.99 -6.51
C LEU A 414 5.13 18.82 -6.27
N TYR A 415 5.18 18.24 -5.07
CA TYR A 415 4.25 17.18 -4.66
C TYR A 415 2.80 17.67 -4.63
N ILE A 416 2.53 18.82 -4.00
CA ILE A 416 1.20 19.45 -3.99
C ILE A 416 0.72 19.76 -5.41
N LEU A 417 1.62 20.23 -6.28
CA LEU A 417 1.31 20.45 -7.69
C LEU A 417 0.97 19.16 -8.43
N ALA A 418 1.70 18.06 -8.14
CA ALA A 418 1.41 16.73 -8.69
C ALA A 418 0.03 16.21 -8.24
N VAL A 419 -0.35 16.46 -6.99
CA VAL A 419 -1.70 16.16 -6.48
C VAL A 419 -2.78 16.89 -7.29
N PHE A 420 -2.54 18.15 -7.65
CA PHE A 420 -3.47 18.91 -8.49
C PHE A 420 -3.56 18.40 -9.93
N ILE A 421 -2.44 17.97 -10.52
CA ILE A 421 -2.35 17.54 -11.92
C ILE A 421 -2.85 16.09 -12.11
N GLY A 422 -2.65 15.22 -11.15
CA GLY A 422 -2.91 13.78 -11.25
C GLY A 422 -4.31 13.40 -11.75
N PRO A 423 -5.41 14.09 -11.36
CA PRO A 423 -6.75 13.79 -11.84
C PRO A 423 -6.96 13.94 -13.35
N TYR A 424 -6.10 14.71 -14.01
CA TYR A 424 -6.19 14.98 -15.45
C TYR A 424 -5.42 13.98 -16.32
N MET A 425 -4.77 12.99 -15.69
CA MET A 425 -4.06 11.92 -16.39
C MET A 425 -4.97 10.71 -16.65
N THR A 426 -4.63 9.91 -17.65
CA THR A 426 -5.37 8.66 -17.93
C THR A 426 -5.09 7.61 -16.88
N VAL A 427 -6.12 6.86 -16.45
CA VAL A 427 -6.02 5.79 -15.46
C VAL A 427 -4.88 4.82 -15.81
N LYS A 428 -4.82 4.35 -17.06
CA LYS A 428 -3.80 3.39 -17.52
C LYS A 428 -2.38 3.92 -17.35
N ALA A 429 -2.10 5.15 -17.77
CA ALA A 429 -0.76 5.74 -17.66
C ALA A 429 -0.33 5.88 -16.19
N VAL A 430 -1.26 6.32 -15.33
CA VAL A 430 -1.04 6.49 -13.88
C VAL A 430 -0.64 5.18 -13.22
N TRP A 431 -1.38 4.10 -13.48
CA TRP A 431 -1.09 2.80 -12.87
C TRP A 431 0.21 2.20 -13.41
N THR A 432 0.46 2.29 -14.72
CA THR A 432 1.70 1.77 -15.33
C THR A 432 2.95 2.48 -14.78
N ILE A 433 2.91 3.81 -14.63
CA ILE A 433 4.03 4.57 -14.06
C ILE A 433 4.24 4.21 -12.59
N ALA A 434 3.16 4.09 -11.82
CA ALA A 434 3.23 3.71 -10.41
C ALA A 434 3.84 2.31 -10.24
N ASP A 435 3.42 1.35 -11.05
CA ASP A 435 3.93 -0.02 -11.02
C ASP A 435 5.43 -0.07 -11.34
N ILE A 436 5.88 0.60 -12.41
CA ILE A 436 7.30 0.63 -12.79
C ILE A 436 8.18 1.13 -11.63
N PHE A 437 7.86 2.29 -11.05
CA PHE A 437 8.68 2.86 -9.98
C PHE A 437 8.62 2.01 -8.70
N ASN A 438 7.48 1.45 -8.35
CA ASN A 438 7.34 0.54 -7.21
C ASN A 438 8.23 -0.69 -7.37
N GLY A 439 8.18 -1.33 -8.53
CA GLY A 439 9.00 -2.52 -8.79
C GLY A 439 10.50 -2.22 -8.76
N LEU A 440 10.93 -1.10 -9.35
CA LEU A 440 12.33 -0.67 -9.33
C LEU A 440 12.81 -0.31 -7.92
N MET A 441 11.94 0.22 -7.06
CA MET A 441 12.24 0.49 -5.65
C MET A 441 12.35 -0.81 -4.84
N ALA A 442 11.55 -1.84 -5.16
CA ALA A 442 11.56 -3.12 -4.45
C ALA A 442 12.88 -3.87 -4.58
N ILE A 443 13.54 -3.81 -5.75
CA ILE A 443 14.76 -4.57 -6.02
C ILE A 443 15.89 -4.29 -5.00
N PRO A 444 16.35 -3.05 -4.79
CA PRO A 444 17.38 -2.76 -3.81
C PRO A 444 16.97 -3.13 -2.38
N ASN A 445 15.70 -2.99 -2.04
CA ASN A 445 15.20 -3.38 -0.73
C ASN A 445 15.27 -4.90 -0.52
N MET A 446 14.83 -5.69 -1.49
CA MET A 446 14.87 -7.14 -1.38
C MET A 446 16.29 -7.68 -1.32
N ILE A 447 17.23 -7.10 -2.07
CA ILE A 447 18.66 -7.42 -1.96
C ILE A 447 19.14 -7.22 -0.52
N ALA A 448 18.77 -6.10 0.11
CA ALA A 448 19.14 -5.81 1.49
C ALA A 448 18.49 -6.77 2.50
N ILE A 449 17.22 -7.10 2.32
CA ILE A 449 16.51 -8.06 3.18
C ILE A 449 17.19 -9.42 3.15
N PHE A 450 17.58 -9.93 1.97
CA PHE A 450 18.33 -11.19 1.87
C PHE A 450 19.70 -11.09 2.53
N ALA A 451 20.46 -10.04 2.25
CA ALA A 451 21.80 -9.83 2.81
C ALA A 451 21.78 -9.72 4.35
N LEU A 452 20.76 -9.08 4.91
CA LEU A 452 20.63 -8.85 6.35
C LEU A 452 19.71 -9.86 7.05
N SER A 453 19.24 -10.89 6.35
CA SER A 453 18.34 -11.91 6.91
C SER A 453 18.94 -12.62 8.14
N GLY A 454 20.26 -12.86 8.14
CA GLY A 454 20.98 -13.41 9.29
C GLY A 454 20.84 -12.55 10.54
N VAL A 455 20.95 -11.23 10.40
CA VAL A 455 20.76 -10.26 11.49
C VAL A 455 19.34 -10.32 12.02
N VAL A 456 18.32 -10.34 11.14
CA VAL A 456 16.91 -10.45 11.53
C VAL A 456 16.68 -11.72 12.36
N ILE A 457 17.21 -12.86 11.92
CA ILE A 457 17.04 -14.16 12.60
C ILE A 457 17.69 -14.17 13.96
N VAL A 458 18.92 -13.64 14.10
CA VAL A 458 19.66 -13.60 15.38
C VAL A 458 18.92 -12.71 16.38
N GLU A 459 18.61 -11.47 16.01
CA GLU A 459 17.88 -10.53 16.87
C GLU A 459 16.53 -11.11 17.36
N THR A 460 15.80 -11.74 16.43
CA THR A 460 14.52 -12.38 16.76
C THR A 460 14.69 -13.50 17.79
N LYS A 461 15.68 -14.39 17.61
CA LYS A 461 15.92 -15.50 18.53
C LYS A 461 16.35 -15.03 19.91
N GLU A 462 17.24 -14.05 19.99
CA GLU A 462 17.73 -13.49 21.25
C GLU A 462 16.62 -12.80 22.02
N PHE A 463 15.82 -11.99 21.33
CA PHE A 463 14.67 -11.33 21.92
C PHE A 463 13.65 -12.35 22.48
N LEU A 464 13.29 -13.38 21.70
CA LEU A 464 12.33 -14.38 22.12
C LEU A 464 12.83 -15.20 23.33
N LYS A 465 14.13 -15.48 23.41
CA LYS A 465 14.73 -16.13 24.60
C LYS A 465 14.58 -15.24 25.84
N ARG A 466 14.93 -13.95 25.74
CA ARG A 466 14.78 -12.97 26.85
C ARG A 466 13.31 -12.85 27.30
N HIS A 467 12.41 -12.69 26.36
CA HIS A 467 10.98 -12.50 26.64
C HIS A 467 10.30 -13.72 27.25
N ASN A 468 10.66 -14.93 26.81
CA ASN A 468 10.14 -16.17 27.40
C ASN A 468 10.73 -16.43 28.80
N GLY A 469 11.99 -16.09 29.03
CA GLY A 469 12.62 -16.19 30.36
C GLY A 469 12.04 -15.22 31.39
N GLN A 470 11.55 -14.05 30.95
CA GLN A 470 10.85 -13.10 31.84
C GLN A 470 9.42 -13.51 32.19
N LYS A 471 8.77 -14.34 31.36
CA LYS A 471 7.43 -14.88 31.64
C LYS A 471 7.45 -16.12 32.54
N ALA A 472 8.62 -16.74 32.69
CA ALA A 472 8.81 -17.93 33.55
C ALA A 472 9.23 -17.57 34.98
N LYS A 473 9.52 -16.30 35.23
CA LYS A 473 9.71 -15.72 36.57
C LYS A 473 8.46 -14.92 36.96
#